data_55df16d6acb65b0fec856b9decce9e76
#
_entry.id   55df16d6acb65b0fec856b9decce9e76
#
_cell.length_a   1.000
_cell.length_b   1.000
_cell.length_c   1.000
_cell.angle_alpha   90.00
_cell.angle_beta   90.00
_cell.angle_gamma   90.00
#
_symmetry.space_group_name_H-M   'P 1'
#
loop_
_entity.id
_entity.type
_entity.pdbx_description
1 polymer ?
#
loop_
_entity_poly.entity_id
_entity_poly.type
_entity_poly.pdbx_seq_one_letter_code
_entity_poly.pdbx_strand_id
1 'polypeptide(L)'
;MENTLKLREVLKTLPSFTSEFFRGISTTTSTSTRIKYAYDLRIFFQYLQKENPELAKIPMDQMSVDVLDQVTALDLEEYTEYLKAYIGSQESYTTNGEKGLKRKLSALRTFYSYYFKKELIETNPTLLIDMPKLHEKEIIRLEPNEVAELLDFIESCGDGLSNHQRAYYEKTKERDFAIITLLLGTGIRVSECVGLD
;
A
#
# COMPACT_ATOMS: atom_id res chain seq x y z
N MET A 1 10.24 -5.61 -15.33
CA MET A 1 9.40 -6.55 -16.13
C MET A 1 8.37 -7.25 -15.26
N GLU A 2 8.74 -7.82 -14.13
CA GLU A 2 7.84 -8.54 -13.18
C GLU A 2 6.62 -7.72 -12.72
N ASN A 3 6.82 -6.48 -12.27
CA ASN A 3 5.72 -5.61 -11.83
C ASN A 3 4.68 -5.32 -12.93
N THR A 4 5.10 -5.26 -14.20
CA THR A 4 4.16 -5.04 -15.30
C THR A 4 3.27 -6.26 -15.54
N LEU A 5 3.84 -7.46 -15.45
CA LEU A 5 3.07 -8.70 -15.53
C LEU A 5 2.10 -8.83 -14.36
N LYS A 6 2.57 -8.56 -13.15
CA LYS A 6 1.74 -8.57 -11.94
C LYS A 6 0.56 -7.59 -12.03
N LEU A 7 0.78 -6.37 -12.54
CA LEU A 7 -0.30 -5.42 -12.77
C LEU A 7 -1.34 -5.99 -13.73
N ARG A 8 -0.93 -6.58 -14.86
CA ARG A 8 -1.86 -7.17 -15.83
C ARG A 8 -2.71 -8.28 -15.21
N GLU A 9 -2.13 -9.13 -14.36
CA GLU A 9 -2.89 -10.18 -13.67
C GLU A 9 -3.93 -9.60 -12.69
N VAL A 10 -3.56 -8.56 -11.92
CA VAL A 10 -4.52 -7.92 -11.01
C VAL A 10 -5.66 -7.24 -11.79
N LEU A 11 -5.36 -6.61 -12.93
CA LEU A 11 -6.38 -5.95 -13.74
C LEU A 11 -7.44 -6.90 -14.29
N LYS A 12 -7.14 -8.20 -14.49
CA LYS A 12 -8.13 -9.21 -14.89
C LYS A 12 -9.17 -9.48 -13.80
N THR A 13 -8.92 -9.08 -12.56
CA THR A 13 -9.84 -9.25 -11.42
C THR A 13 -10.68 -8.01 -11.13
N LEU A 14 -10.65 -7.02 -12.02
CA LEU A 14 -11.35 -5.75 -11.92
C LEU A 14 -12.35 -5.57 -13.08
N PRO A 15 -13.34 -4.68 -12.95
CA PRO A 15 -14.17 -4.29 -14.06
C PRO A 15 -13.34 -3.86 -15.29
N SER A 16 -13.75 -4.29 -16.48
CA SER A 16 -12.99 -4.09 -17.72
C SER A 16 -12.69 -2.61 -18.01
N PHE A 17 -13.64 -1.72 -17.70
CA PHE A 17 -13.48 -0.27 -17.89
C PHE A 17 -12.30 0.31 -17.09
N THR A 18 -11.92 -0.28 -15.94
CA THR A 18 -10.80 0.21 -15.12
C THR A 18 -9.47 0.25 -15.86
N SER A 19 -9.32 -0.55 -16.92
CA SER A 19 -8.14 -0.57 -17.78
C SER A 19 -7.81 0.80 -18.39
N GLU A 20 -8.83 1.62 -18.66
CA GLU A 20 -8.65 2.98 -19.18
C GLU A 20 -7.98 3.89 -18.16
N PHE A 21 -8.42 3.82 -16.91
CA PHE A 21 -7.80 4.55 -15.80
C PHE A 21 -6.31 4.19 -15.66
N PHE A 22 -5.99 2.89 -15.59
CA PHE A 22 -4.60 2.44 -15.41
C PHE A 22 -3.70 2.79 -16.60
N ARG A 23 -4.25 2.87 -17.81
CA ARG A 23 -3.56 3.41 -18.99
C ARG A 23 -3.37 4.91 -18.87
N GLY A 24 -4.42 5.64 -18.48
CA GLY A 24 -4.39 7.10 -18.34
C GLY A 24 -3.37 7.63 -17.33
N ILE A 25 -3.17 6.90 -16.22
CA ILE A 25 -2.18 7.30 -15.18
C ILE A 25 -0.78 6.70 -15.41
N SER A 26 -0.55 5.99 -16.52
CA SER A 26 0.71 5.24 -16.74
C SER A 26 1.95 6.12 -16.85
N THR A 27 1.79 7.35 -17.33
CA THR A 27 2.87 8.32 -17.50
C THR A 27 3.23 9.10 -16.24
N THR A 28 2.28 9.19 -15.29
CA THR A 28 2.43 10.01 -14.07
C THR A 28 2.61 9.16 -12.81
N THR A 29 2.36 7.85 -12.89
CA THR A 29 2.32 6.98 -11.72
C THR A 29 3.16 5.72 -11.93
N SER A 30 4.03 5.41 -10.98
CA SER A 30 4.88 4.23 -11.03
C SER A 30 4.07 2.92 -11.11
N THR A 31 4.64 1.89 -11.74
CA THR A 31 3.99 0.57 -11.84
C THR A 31 3.68 -0.02 -10.46
N SER A 32 4.56 0.18 -9.48
CA SER A 32 4.33 -0.27 -8.09
C SER A 32 3.12 0.41 -7.45
N THR A 33 2.95 1.72 -7.66
CA THR A 33 1.78 2.46 -7.16
C THR A 33 0.51 2.01 -7.87
N ARG A 34 0.55 1.79 -9.18
CA ARG A 34 -0.60 1.28 -9.95
C ARG A 34 -1.05 -0.10 -9.46
N ILE A 35 -0.12 -1.00 -9.11
CA ILE A 35 -0.46 -2.30 -8.51
C ILE A 35 -1.19 -2.10 -7.18
N LYS A 36 -0.71 -1.20 -6.32
CA LYS A 36 -1.38 -0.90 -5.04
C LYS A 36 -2.79 -0.35 -5.26
N TYR A 37 -2.95 0.57 -6.22
CA TYR A 37 -4.26 1.10 -6.60
C TYR A 37 -5.19 -0.01 -7.11
N ALA A 38 -4.69 -0.93 -7.94
CA ALA A 38 -5.48 -2.04 -8.43
C ALA A 38 -5.99 -2.95 -7.30
N TYR A 39 -5.16 -3.25 -6.31
CA TYR A 39 -5.61 -3.98 -5.12
C TYR A 39 -6.64 -3.20 -4.29
N ASP A 40 -6.44 -1.89 -4.12
CA ASP A 40 -7.39 -1.06 -3.36
C ASP A 40 -8.75 -0.96 -4.06
N LEU A 41 -8.75 -0.77 -5.39
CA LEU A 41 -9.99 -0.75 -6.19
C LEU A 41 -10.68 -2.12 -6.21
N ARG A 42 -9.92 -3.23 -6.21
CA ARG A 42 -10.51 -4.57 -6.11
C ARG A 42 -11.31 -4.74 -4.81
N ILE A 43 -10.77 -4.26 -3.68
CA ILE A 43 -11.49 -4.29 -2.40
C ILE A 43 -12.77 -3.46 -2.49
N PHE A 44 -12.73 -2.30 -3.13
CA PHE A 44 -13.90 -1.45 -3.32
C PHE A 44 -14.99 -2.13 -4.16
N PHE A 45 -14.67 -2.68 -5.31
CA PHE A 45 -15.65 -3.35 -6.15
C PHE A 45 -16.19 -4.64 -5.51
N GLN A 46 -15.37 -5.37 -4.77
CA GLN A 46 -15.83 -6.52 -3.98
C GLN A 46 -16.81 -6.10 -2.88
N TYR A 47 -16.55 -4.97 -2.22
CA TYR A 47 -17.47 -4.38 -1.26
C TYR A 47 -18.81 -4.02 -1.92
N LEU A 48 -18.79 -3.33 -3.07
CA LEU A 48 -20.02 -2.99 -3.79
C LEU A 48 -20.84 -4.23 -4.15
N GLN A 49 -20.20 -5.30 -4.63
CA GLN A 49 -20.90 -6.56 -4.92
C GLN A 49 -21.49 -7.22 -3.68
N LYS A 50 -20.80 -7.10 -2.53
CA LYS A 50 -21.26 -7.69 -1.27
C LYS A 50 -22.48 -6.97 -0.71
N GLU A 51 -22.47 -5.63 -0.76
CA GLU A 51 -23.53 -4.81 -0.14
C GLU A 51 -24.72 -4.57 -1.08
N ASN A 52 -24.55 -4.68 -2.40
CA ASN A 52 -25.62 -4.49 -3.38
C ASN A 52 -25.99 -5.81 -4.08
N PRO A 53 -27.19 -6.39 -3.79
CA PRO A 53 -27.65 -7.65 -4.38
C PRO A 53 -27.78 -7.64 -5.92
N GLU A 54 -28.00 -6.49 -6.52
CA GLU A 54 -28.08 -6.38 -7.99
C GLU A 54 -26.66 -6.47 -8.60
N LEU A 55 -25.67 -5.82 -7.98
CA LEU A 55 -24.29 -5.90 -8.44
C LEU A 55 -23.68 -7.29 -8.15
N ALA A 56 -24.15 -7.99 -7.13
CA ALA A 56 -23.72 -9.37 -6.82
C ALA A 56 -24.02 -10.36 -7.96
N LYS A 57 -25.05 -10.08 -8.79
CA LYS A 57 -25.43 -10.90 -9.94
C LYS A 57 -24.55 -10.66 -11.17
N ILE A 58 -23.83 -9.55 -11.21
CA ILE A 58 -23.02 -9.14 -12.37
C ILE A 58 -21.59 -9.62 -12.17
N PRO A 59 -21.01 -10.40 -13.11
CA PRO A 59 -19.58 -10.73 -13.07
C PRO A 59 -18.73 -9.47 -13.02
N MET A 60 -17.65 -9.49 -12.25
CA MET A 60 -16.81 -8.33 -11.99
C MET A 60 -16.32 -7.64 -13.27
N ASP A 61 -15.89 -8.42 -14.25
CA ASP A 61 -15.38 -7.96 -15.54
C ASP A 61 -16.45 -7.34 -16.45
N GLN A 62 -17.74 -7.63 -16.21
CA GLN A 62 -18.89 -7.13 -16.98
C GLN A 62 -19.55 -5.89 -16.34
N MET A 63 -19.07 -5.45 -15.21
CA MET A 63 -19.55 -4.24 -14.54
C MET A 63 -19.33 -3.02 -15.43
N SER A 64 -20.39 -2.20 -15.66
CA SER A 64 -20.33 -0.95 -16.42
C SER A 64 -19.77 0.19 -15.56
N VAL A 65 -19.23 1.23 -16.20
CA VAL A 65 -18.78 2.47 -15.54
C VAL A 65 -19.94 3.18 -14.82
N ASP A 66 -21.17 3.02 -15.27
CA ASP A 66 -22.38 3.64 -14.69
C ASP A 66 -22.60 3.26 -13.22
N VAL A 67 -21.98 2.16 -12.75
CA VAL A 67 -22.01 1.78 -11.35
C VAL A 67 -21.40 2.87 -10.46
N LEU A 68 -20.48 3.66 -10.99
CA LEU A 68 -19.82 4.74 -10.23
C LEU A 68 -20.78 5.89 -9.92
N ASP A 69 -21.75 6.18 -10.79
CA ASP A 69 -22.77 7.22 -10.56
C ASP A 69 -23.87 6.77 -9.58
N GLN A 70 -23.97 5.46 -9.31
CA GLN A 70 -24.91 4.92 -8.33
C GLN A 70 -24.38 5.02 -6.89
N VAL A 71 -23.07 5.20 -6.72
CA VAL A 71 -22.44 5.28 -5.41
C VAL A 71 -22.59 6.69 -4.84
N THR A 72 -23.14 6.77 -3.64
CA THR A 72 -23.35 8.03 -2.90
C THR A 72 -22.20 8.31 -1.91
N ALA A 73 -22.20 9.51 -1.33
CA ALA A 73 -21.27 9.84 -0.25
C ALA A 73 -21.49 8.95 0.98
N LEU A 74 -22.75 8.60 1.26
CA LEU A 74 -23.10 7.70 2.38
C LEU A 74 -22.49 6.30 2.18
N ASP A 75 -22.59 5.74 0.98
CA ASP A 75 -21.98 4.43 0.65
C ASP A 75 -20.46 4.45 0.85
N LEU A 76 -19.81 5.60 0.59
CA LEU A 76 -18.38 5.76 0.82
C LEU A 76 -18.00 5.91 2.30
N GLU A 77 -18.89 6.50 3.11
CA GLU A 77 -18.73 6.53 4.56
C GLU A 77 -18.86 5.11 5.15
N GLU A 78 -19.85 4.34 4.71
CA GLU A 78 -20.04 2.93 5.07
C GLU A 78 -18.84 2.08 4.60
N TYR A 79 -18.35 2.29 3.38
CA TYR A 79 -17.13 1.65 2.89
C TYR A 79 -15.92 1.98 3.76
N THR A 80 -15.81 3.22 4.23
CA THR A 80 -14.72 3.64 5.12
C THR A 80 -14.78 2.90 6.45
N GLU A 81 -15.99 2.70 7.00
CA GLU A 81 -16.19 1.91 8.21
C GLU A 81 -15.87 0.42 7.97
N TYR A 82 -16.32 -0.15 6.86
CA TYR A 82 -15.99 -1.51 6.44
C TYR A 82 -14.46 -1.72 6.34
N LEU A 83 -13.74 -0.75 5.80
CA LEU A 83 -12.28 -0.84 5.67
C LEU A 83 -11.53 -0.92 6.99
N LYS A 84 -12.10 -0.47 8.13
CA LYS A 84 -11.44 -0.56 9.45
C LYS A 84 -11.18 -2.00 9.83
N ALA A 85 -12.14 -2.91 9.55
CA ALA A 85 -12.00 -4.34 9.76
C ALA A 85 -12.87 -5.12 8.77
N TYR A 86 -12.27 -5.96 7.94
CA TYR A 86 -12.98 -6.81 6.98
C TYR A 86 -12.30 -8.16 6.80
N ILE A 87 -13.04 -9.11 6.23
CA ILE A 87 -12.49 -10.42 5.87
C ILE A 87 -11.89 -10.30 4.46
N GLY A 88 -10.58 -10.50 4.37
CA GLY A 88 -9.84 -10.48 3.11
C GLY A 88 -10.04 -11.76 2.28
N SER A 89 -9.43 -11.81 1.10
CA SER A 89 -9.58 -12.90 0.12
C SER A 89 -9.08 -14.27 0.59
N GLN A 90 -8.36 -14.35 1.71
CA GLN A 90 -7.88 -15.60 2.32
C GLN A 90 -8.62 -15.94 3.62
N GLU A 91 -9.85 -15.46 3.77
CA GLU A 91 -10.66 -15.61 4.99
C GLU A 91 -9.96 -15.11 6.27
N SER A 92 -8.92 -14.29 6.10
CA SER A 92 -8.20 -13.69 7.22
C SER A 92 -8.76 -12.32 7.56
N TYR A 93 -8.85 -12.03 8.86
CA TYR A 93 -9.23 -10.69 9.32
C TYR A 93 -8.15 -9.69 8.94
N THR A 94 -8.57 -8.65 8.24
CA THR A 94 -7.71 -7.53 7.84
C THR A 94 -8.19 -6.27 8.54
N THR A 95 -7.28 -5.59 9.24
CA THR A 95 -7.55 -4.28 9.86
C THR A 95 -6.69 -3.22 9.20
N ASN A 96 -7.23 -2.01 9.09
CA ASN A 96 -6.47 -0.87 8.57
C ASN A 96 -6.40 0.23 9.62
N GLY A 97 -5.18 0.67 9.94
CA GLY A 97 -4.97 1.93 10.65
C GLY A 97 -5.14 3.15 9.72
N GLU A 98 -5.07 4.34 10.30
CA GLU A 98 -5.30 5.63 9.62
C GLU A 98 -4.56 5.79 8.29
N LYS A 99 -3.27 5.42 8.23
CA LYS A 99 -2.45 5.48 7.01
C LYS A 99 -2.97 4.55 5.92
N GLY A 100 -3.43 3.36 6.31
CA GLY A 100 -4.01 2.37 5.40
C GLY A 100 -5.35 2.84 4.82
N LEU A 101 -6.23 3.36 5.66
CA LEU A 101 -7.51 3.96 5.25
C LEU A 101 -7.28 5.13 4.30
N LYS A 102 -6.46 6.10 4.70
CA LYS A 102 -6.15 7.28 3.86
C LYS A 102 -5.61 6.90 2.50
N ARG A 103 -4.72 5.91 2.42
CA ARG A 103 -4.16 5.44 1.16
C ARG A 103 -5.24 4.85 0.24
N LYS A 104 -6.13 3.99 0.77
CA LYS A 104 -7.23 3.37 0.01
C LYS A 104 -8.22 4.42 -0.52
N LEU A 105 -8.63 5.36 0.33
CA LEU A 105 -9.51 6.45 -0.07
C LEU A 105 -8.83 7.40 -1.07
N SER A 106 -7.51 7.62 -0.96
CA SER A 106 -6.77 8.42 -1.95
C SER A 106 -6.73 7.74 -3.32
N ALA A 107 -6.59 6.41 -3.37
CA ALA A 107 -6.67 5.66 -4.62
C ALA A 107 -8.06 5.80 -5.26
N LEU A 108 -9.12 5.66 -4.45
CA LEU A 108 -10.50 5.81 -4.89
C LEU A 108 -10.80 7.25 -5.38
N ARG A 109 -10.32 8.27 -4.66
CA ARG A 109 -10.45 9.69 -5.07
C ARG A 109 -9.76 9.96 -6.39
N THR A 110 -8.56 9.39 -6.61
CA THR A 110 -7.85 9.51 -7.88
C THR A 110 -8.61 8.83 -9.01
N PHE A 111 -9.20 7.67 -8.73
CA PHE A 111 -10.01 6.90 -9.67
C PHE A 111 -11.26 7.67 -10.10
N TYR A 112 -12.08 8.12 -9.17
CA TYR A 112 -13.28 8.93 -9.47
C TYR A 112 -12.93 10.23 -10.19
N SER A 113 -11.88 10.92 -9.75
CA SER A 113 -11.43 12.15 -10.40
C SER A 113 -11.02 11.95 -11.86
N TYR A 114 -10.47 10.78 -12.20
CA TYR A 114 -10.14 10.44 -13.59
C TYR A 114 -11.39 10.37 -14.47
N TYR A 115 -12.40 9.60 -14.05
CA TYR A 115 -13.64 9.42 -14.81
C TYR A 115 -14.46 10.69 -14.87
N PHE A 116 -14.55 11.41 -13.77
CA PHE A 116 -15.25 12.70 -13.70
C PHE A 116 -14.64 13.75 -14.64
N LYS A 117 -13.30 13.86 -14.66
CA LYS A 117 -12.59 14.76 -15.59
C LYS A 117 -12.72 14.36 -17.07
N LYS A 118 -13.05 13.11 -17.34
CA LYS A 118 -13.30 12.58 -18.68
C LYS A 118 -14.78 12.66 -19.08
N GLU A 119 -15.62 13.19 -18.20
CA GLU A 119 -17.08 13.29 -18.40
C GLU A 119 -17.72 11.91 -18.68
N LEU A 120 -17.13 10.85 -18.10
CA LEU A 120 -17.62 9.48 -18.20
C LEU A 120 -18.52 9.09 -17.03
N ILE A 121 -18.59 9.94 -16.01
CA ILE A 121 -19.51 9.89 -14.88
C ILE A 121 -20.01 11.29 -14.59
N GLU A 122 -21.23 11.39 -14.08
CA GLU A 122 -21.90 12.66 -13.78
C GLU A 122 -21.56 13.17 -12.38
N THR A 123 -21.23 12.25 -11.44
CA THR A 123 -21.02 12.58 -10.04
C THR A 123 -19.65 12.12 -9.53
N ASN A 124 -19.15 12.81 -8.51
CA ASN A 124 -17.92 12.39 -7.81
C ASN A 124 -18.13 12.45 -6.28
N PRO A 125 -18.69 11.41 -5.68
CA PRO A 125 -19.00 11.39 -4.26
C PRO A 125 -17.75 11.46 -3.36
N THR A 126 -16.57 11.15 -3.88
CA THR A 126 -15.32 11.24 -3.11
C THR A 126 -14.93 12.67 -2.71
N LEU A 127 -15.53 13.67 -3.32
CA LEU A 127 -15.33 15.08 -2.97
C LEU A 127 -16.14 15.48 -1.74
N LEU A 128 -17.16 14.70 -1.40
CA LEU A 128 -18.11 15.00 -0.32
C LEU A 128 -17.73 14.32 1.02
N ILE A 129 -16.76 13.39 0.99
CA ILE A 129 -16.31 12.70 2.19
C ILE A 129 -15.02 13.30 2.75
N ASP A 130 -14.90 13.29 4.07
CA ASP A 130 -13.67 13.70 4.75
C ASP A 130 -12.58 12.62 4.67
N MET A 131 -11.35 13.06 4.47
CA MET A 131 -10.21 12.15 4.53
C MET A 131 -9.77 11.91 5.97
N PRO A 132 -9.43 10.66 6.33
CA PRO A 132 -8.93 10.35 7.66
C PRO A 132 -7.75 11.26 8.06
N LYS A 133 -7.85 11.86 9.24
CA LYS A 133 -6.73 12.61 9.83
C LYS A 133 -5.64 11.62 10.21
N LEU A 134 -4.39 11.99 9.95
CA LEU A 134 -3.25 11.22 10.41
C LEU A 134 -2.77 11.83 11.71
N HIS A 135 -2.74 11.02 12.76
CA HIS A 135 -2.03 11.40 13.97
C HIS A 135 -0.53 11.18 13.75
N GLU A 136 0.25 12.22 13.94
CA GLU A 136 1.70 12.11 13.88
C GLU A 136 2.16 11.27 15.07
N LYS A 137 2.88 10.19 14.76
CA LYS A 137 3.60 9.45 15.80
C LYS A 137 4.93 10.15 16.04
N GLU A 138 5.27 10.30 17.28
CA GLU A 138 6.61 10.77 17.68
C GLU A 138 7.67 9.88 16.98
N ILE A 139 8.60 10.53 16.31
CA ILE A 139 9.69 9.83 15.65
C ILE A 139 10.74 9.54 16.71
N ILE A 140 10.82 8.30 17.15
CA ILE A 140 11.89 7.83 18.04
C ILE A 140 13.18 7.89 17.24
N ARG A 141 14.13 8.67 17.73
CA ARG A 141 15.48 8.81 17.17
C ARG A 141 16.48 8.30 18.19
N LEU A 142 17.56 7.70 17.71
CA LEU A 142 18.69 7.40 18.54
C LEU A 142 19.48 8.69 18.79
N GLU A 143 19.83 8.93 20.03
CA GLU A 143 20.76 9.98 20.40
C GLU A 143 22.21 9.59 20.03
N PRO A 144 23.14 10.53 19.89
CA PRO A 144 24.51 10.23 19.48
C PRO A 144 25.22 9.19 20.35
N ASN A 145 24.99 9.20 21.66
CA ASN A 145 25.51 8.20 22.58
C ASN A 145 24.90 6.81 22.35
N GLU A 146 23.60 6.72 22.06
CA GLU A 146 22.92 5.45 21.73
C GLU A 146 23.43 4.87 20.40
N VAL A 147 23.74 5.74 19.43
CA VAL A 147 24.38 5.33 18.17
C VAL A 147 25.77 4.76 18.45
N ALA A 148 26.57 5.40 19.29
CA ALA A 148 27.89 4.91 19.67
C ALA A 148 27.80 3.54 20.37
N GLU A 149 26.90 3.41 21.35
CA GLU A 149 26.66 2.14 22.07
C GLU A 149 26.19 1.02 21.09
N LEU A 150 25.37 1.35 20.12
CA LEU A 150 24.93 0.39 19.08
C LEU A 150 26.10 -0.10 18.24
N LEU A 151 26.99 0.81 17.80
CA LEU A 151 28.15 0.45 16.99
C LEU A 151 29.16 -0.38 17.81
N ASP A 152 29.45 0.01 19.05
CA ASP A 152 30.30 -0.74 19.98
C ASP A 152 29.72 -2.14 20.22
N PHE A 153 28.40 -2.25 20.41
CA PHE A 153 27.73 -3.55 20.58
C PHE A 153 27.92 -4.45 19.35
N ILE A 154 27.75 -3.92 18.14
CA ILE A 154 27.92 -4.70 16.90
C ILE A 154 29.36 -5.16 16.74
N GLU A 155 30.34 -4.36 17.15
CA GLU A 155 31.78 -4.69 17.06
C GLU A 155 32.20 -5.71 18.10
N SER A 156 31.65 -5.64 19.33
CA SER A 156 32.07 -6.42 20.48
C SER A 156 31.11 -7.53 20.93
N CYS A 157 29.95 -7.70 20.28
CA CYS A 157 28.87 -8.60 20.67
C CYS A 157 29.26 -10.10 20.55
N GLY A 158 30.33 -10.52 21.21
CA GLY A 158 30.73 -11.93 21.24
C GLY A 158 30.32 -12.68 22.52
N ASP A 159 29.94 -11.95 23.57
CA ASP A 159 29.65 -12.53 24.87
C ASP A 159 28.20 -12.99 24.99
N GLY A 160 27.97 -14.22 25.43
CA GLY A 160 26.64 -14.82 25.59
C GLY A 160 26.09 -15.53 24.33
N LEU A 161 26.81 -15.53 23.22
CA LEU A 161 26.41 -16.29 22.02
C LEU A 161 26.76 -17.79 22.14
N SER A 162 25.90 -18.65 21.66
CA SER A 162 26.21 -20.07 21.45
C SER A 162 27.36 -20.24 20.43
N ASN A 163 28.04 -21.36 20.45
CA ASN A 163 29.12 -21.63 19.48
C ASN A 163 28.73 -21.45 18.03
N HIS A 164 27.50 -21.85 17.65
CA HIS A 164 26.99 -21.68 16.31
C HIS A 164 26.72 -20.19 15.95
N GLN A 165 26.12 -19.44 16.87
CA GLN A 165 25.87 -18.01 16.71
C GLN A 165 27.18 -17.22 16.63
N ARG A 166 28.17 -17.57 17.45
CA ARG A 166 29.51 -16.94 17.44
C ARG A 166 30.22 -17.20 16.09
N ALA A 167 30.17 -18.41 15.58
CA ALA A 167 30.77 -18.73 14.27
C ALA A 167 30.11 -17.98 13.11
N TYR A 168 28.81 -17.71 13.19
CA TYR A 168 28.09 -16.88 12.24
C TYR A 168 28.45 -15.41 12.40
N TYR A 169 28.43 -14.89 13.62
CA TYR A 169 28.79 -13.51 13.95
C TYR A 169 30.19 -13.16 13.44
N GLU A 170 31.21 -13.97 13.72
CA GLU A 170 32.59 -13.75 13.25
C GLU A 170 32.72 -13.67 11.74
N LYS A 171 31.83 -14.33 10.99
CA LYS A 171 31.81 -14.26 9.52
C LYS A 171 31.11 -13.01 8.99
N THR A 172 30.20 -12.42 9.74
CA THR A 172 29.32 -11.37 9.23
C THR A 172 29.53 -10.02 9.89
N LYS A 173 30.21 -9.94 11.04
CA LYS A 173 30.34 -8.74 11.85
C LYS A 173 30.86 -7.52 11.09
N GLU A 174 31.90 -7.68 10.29
CA GLU A 174 32.48 -6.56 9.54
C GLU A 174 31.53 -6.04 8.47
N ARG A 175 30.84 -6.95 7.76
CA ARG A 175 29.81 -6.59 6.79
C ARG A 175 28.65 -5.87 7.48
N ASP A 176 28.16 -6.40 8.59
CA ASP A 176 27.00 -5.88 9.30
C ASP A 176 27.33 -4.52 9.92
N PHE A 177 28.55 -4.36 10.47
CA PHE A 177 29.07 -3.09 10.95
C PHE A 177 29.17 -2.05 9.82
N ALA A 178 29.73 -2.43 8.66
CA ALA A 178 29.85 -1.54 7.50
C ALA A 178 28.49 -1.08 6.98
N ILE A 179 27.52 -1.99 6.89
CA ILE A 179 26.14 -1.67 6.44
C ILE A 179 25.47 -0.69 7.41
N ILE A 180 25.54 -0.95 8.71
CA ILE A 180 24.90 -0.08 9.72
C ILE A 180 25.59 1.29 9.77
N THR A 181 26.92 1.33 9.74
CA THR A 181 27.66 2.59 9.68
C THR A 181 27.32 3.40 8.43
N LEU A 182 27.18 2.74 7.27
CA LEU A 182 26.77 3.39 6.04
C LEU A 182 25.34 3.97 6.15
N LEU A 183 24.40 3.20 6.66
CA LEU A 183 23.01 3.64 6.85
C LEU A 183 22.90 4.83 7.83
N LEU A 184 23.61 4.76 8.95
CA LEU A 184 23.61 5.82 9.97
C LEU A 184 24.34 7.09 9.47
N GLY A 185 25.46 6.93 8.79
CA GLY A 185 26.29 8.04 8.32
C GLY A 185 25.73 8.79 7.12
N THR A 186 24.96 8.09 6.26
CA THR A 186 24.47 8.67 5.00
C THR A 186 22.96 8.90 4.99
N GLY A 187 22.20 8.19 5.84
CA GLY A 187 20.73 8.24 5.83
C GLY A 187 20.09 7.64 4.59
N ILE A 188 20.83 6.87 3.76
CA ILE A 188 20.25 6.18 2.60
C ILE A 188 19.24 5.12 3.03
N ARG A 189 18.24 4.84 2.16
CA ARG A 189 17.27 3.78 2.44
C ARG A 189 17.91 2.40 2.25
N VAL A 190 17.40 1.41 2.99
CA VAL A 190 17.85 0.01 2.82
C VAL A 190 17.77 -0.45 1.37
N SER A 191 16.72 -0.06 0.62
CA SER A 191 16.59 -0.38 -0.82
C SER A 191 17.64 0.27 -1.70
N GLU A 192 18.15 1.43 -1.30
CA GLU A 192 19.24 2.13 -1.99
C GLU A 192 20.58 1.48 -1.64
N CYS A 193 20.76 1.12 -0.36
CA CYS A 193 21.96 0.37 0.08
C CYS A 193 22.11 -0.97 -0.64
N VAL A 194 21.00 -1.74 -0.79
CA VAL A 194 21.00 -3.04 -1.52
C VAL A 194 21.27 -2.87 -3.01
N GLY A 195 21.03 -1.69 -3.57
CA GLY A 195 21.27 -1.37 -4.99
C GLY A 195 22.63 -0.75 -5.27
N LEU A 196 23.53 -0.68 -4.27
CA LEU A 196 24.93 -0.29 -4.50
C LEU A 196 25.68 -1.47 -5.10
N ASP A 197 26.28 -1.25 -6.26
CA ASP A 197 27.20 -2.18 -6.96
C ASP A 197 28.64 -2.05 -6.44
#